data_177bc08da041c03fe05ac8fae473116d
#
_entry.id   177bc08da041c03fe05ac8fae473116d
#
_cell.length_a   1.000
_cell.length_b   1.000
_cell.length_c   1.000
_cell.angle_alpha   90.00
_cell.angle_beta   90.00
_cell.angle_gamma   90.00
#
_symmetry.space_group_name_H-M   'P 1'
#
loop_
_entity.id
_entity.type
_entity.pdbx_description
1 polymer ?
#
loop_
_entity_poly.entity_id
_entity_poly.type
_entity_poly.pdbx_seq_one_letter_code
_entity_poly.pdbx_strand_id
1 'polypeptide(L)'
;MIGIIDFNDWELVITNAEPDRNKRYYAAAAKGPDEMLFSEDALALSRINPQLVNTQFLRKLSADPLSNPVNDAKNYADLIFHHLRRVKEKSGISKCVMVVSEHYTDQQLGLLAGIAEAADLEVLSFFNNALRVGPKQSMDFEFLDIGLSHACTTSVVSRERKLTTTDCQILEGSGFLNLIEGLLYLVAETFLERDRFDVLANGATEQQLFNQIRERLEASQPDYMSLSVTSDDFNGRVEVGREKIQELVRQKFIAVSYTHLR
;
A
#
# COMPACT_ATOMS: atom_id res chain seq x y z
N MET A 1 21.36 8.00 11.94
CA MET A 1 21.57 7.49 10.54
C MET A 1 20.58 8.21 9.64
N ILE A 2 20.98 8.57 8.39
CA ILE A 2 20.08 9.16 7.39
C ILE A 2 19.52 8.04 6.52
N GLY A 3 18.19 8.07 6.27
CA GLY A 3 17.50 7.12 5.39
C GLY A 3 16.63 7.82 4.35
N ILE A 4 16.15 7.06 3.39
CA ILE A 4 15.09 7.46 2.48
C ILE A 4 13.85 6.66 2.89
N ILE A 5 12.73 7.35 3.08
CA ILE A 5 11.41 6.75 3.31
C ILE A 5 10.58 6.97 2.06
N ASP A 6 10.29 5.89 1.35
CA ASP A 6 9.26 5.90 0.32
C ASP A 6 7.90 5.80 1.03
N PHE A 7 7.16 6.92 1.02
CA PHE A 7 5.92 7.09 1.76
C PHE A 7 4.74 6.85 0.82
N ASN A 8 4.19 5.66 0.88
CA ASN A 8 3.01 5.25 0.15
C ASN A 8 1.92 4.80 1.13
N ASP A 9 0.64 4.97 0.79
CA ASP A 9 -0.47 4.60 1.68
C ASP A 9 -0.66 3.07 1.82
N TRP A 10 0.06 2.26 1.02
CA TRP A 10 0.16 0.82 1.19
C TRP A 10 1.25 0.44 2.19
N GLU A 11 2.45 1.04 2.04
CA GLU A 11 3.62 0.69 2.84
C GLU A 11 4.62 1.85 2.94
N LEU A 12 5.43 1.84 3.97
CA LEU A 12 6.65 2.63 4.05
C LEU A 12 7.83 1.74 3.71
N VAL A 13 8.60 2.10 2.69
CA VAL A 13 9.83 1.40 2.33
C VAL A 13 11.02 2.22 2.78
N ILE A 14 11.85 1.65 3.66
CA ILE A 14 13.03 2.31 4.19
C ILE A 14 14.26 1.80 3.44
N THR A 15 14.95 2.73 2.78
CA THR A 15 16.24 2.49 2.14
C THR A 15 17.33 3.19 2.93
N ASN A 16 18.31 2.43 3.39
CA ASN A 16 19.53 2.93 4.05
C ASN A 16 20.70 2.90 3.07
N ALA A 17 21.88 3.37 3.52
CA ALA A 17 23.14 3.30 2.75
C ALA A 17 23.57 1.84 2.42
N GLU A 18 23.00 0.84 3.08
CA GLU A 18 23.17 -0.58 2.78
C GLU A 18 22.03 -1.05 1.84
N PRO A 19 22.26 -1.17 0.52
CA PRO A 19 21.18 -1.37 -0.46
C PRO A 19 20.46 -2.73 -0.35
N ASP A 20 21.04 -3.72 0.32
CA ASP A 20 20.46 -5.07 0.42
C ASP A 20 19.44 -5.24 1.55
N ARG A 21 19.05 -4.16 2.24
CA ARG A 21 18.14 -4.20 3.38
C ARG A 21 17.02 -3.18 3.31
N ASN A 22 16.30 -3.12 2.19
CA ASN A 22 15.04 -2.40 2.16
C ASN A 22 14.06 -3.07 3.14
N LYS A 23 13.68 -2.31 4.17
CA LYS A 23 12.67 -2.77 5.13
C LYS A 23 11.31 -2.20 4.73
N ARG A 24 10.31 -3.06 4.68
CA ARG A 24 8.91 -2.70 4.40
C ARG A 24 8.10 -2.69 5.67
N TYR A 25 7.24 -1.70 5.81
CA TYR A 25 6.31 -1.54 6.92
C TYR A 25 4.94 -1.20 6.35
N TYR A 26 4.03 -2.17 6.31
CA TYR A 26 2.68 -1.96 5.78
C TYR A 26 1.90 -0.94 6.59
N ALA A 27 1.09 -0.14 5.90
CA ALA A 27 0.21 0.86 6.47
C ALA A 27 -1.04 0.21 7.10
N ALA A 28 -0.82 -0.65 8.06
CA ALA A 28 -1.86 -1.31 8.81
C ALA A 28 -1.61 -1.16 10.32
N ALA A 29 -2.66 -0.79 11.04
CA ALA A 29 -2.68 -0.73 12.49
C ALA A 29 -3.92 -1.47 13.00
N ALA A 30 -3.77 -2.26 14.07
CA ALA A 30 -4.89 -2.97 14.66
C ALA A 30 -4.89 -2.86 16.19
N LYS A 31 -6.10 -2.94 16.75
CA LYS A 31 -6.26 -3.03 18.20
C LYS A 31 -5.78 -4.38 18.69
N GLY A 32 -4.71 -4.38 19.49
CA GLY A 32 -4.23 -5.56 20.21
C GLY A 32 -4.74 -5.60 21.65
N PRO A 33 -4.54 -6.72 22.36
CA PRO A 33 -4.99 -6.88 23.75
C PRO A 33 -4.26 -5.94 24.71
N ASP A 34 -2.94 -5.82 24.60
CA ASP A 34 -2.11 -5.02 25.49
C ASP A 34 -1.51 -3.80 24.77
N GLU A 35 -1.13 -3.98 23.52
CA GLU A 35 -0.51 -2.92 22.69
C GLU A 35 -1.10 -2.88 21.28
N MET A 36 -0.85 -1.79 20.59
CA MET A 36 -1.23 -1.61 19.19
C MET A 36 -0.36 -2.48 18.28
N LEU A 37 -1.02 -3.23 17.40
CA LEU A 37 -0.36 -4.05 16.38
C LEU A 37 -0.15 -3.21 15.11
N PHE A 38 0.96 -3.43 14.40
CA PHE A 38 1.28 -2.73 13.16
C PHE A 38 1.80 -3.68 12.09
N SER A 39 1.71 -3.23 10.83
CA SER A 39 2.30 -3.88 9.66
C SER A 39 1.76 -5.31 9.50
N GLU A 40 2.60 -6.33 9.38
CA GLU A 40 2.21 -7.74 9.19
C GLU A 40 1.28 -8.25 10.30
N ASP A 41 1.57 -7.91 11.56
CA ASP A 41 0.75 -8.35 12.69
C ASP A 41 -0.69 -7.80 12.60
N ALA A 42 -0.85 -6.57 12.13
CA ALA A 42 -2.16 -5.96 11.91
C ALA A 42 -2.84 -6.53 10.65
N LEU A 43 -2.09 -6.71 9.55
CA LEU A 43 -2.61 -7.29 8.30
C LEU A 43 -3.11 -8.73 8.50
N ALA A 44 -2.50 -9.50 9.38
CA ALA A 44 -2.93 -10.86 9.72
C ALA A 44 -4.35 -10.93 10.30
N LEU A 45 -4.90 -9.80 10.77
CA LEU A 45 -6.26 -9.67 11.29
C LEU A 45 -7.25 -9.08 10.28
N SER A 46 -6.78 -8.62 9.13
CA SER A 46 -7.58 -7.77 8.23
C SER A 46 -8.82 -8.43 7.67
N ARG A 47 -8.87 -9.77 7.61
CA ARG A 47 -10.01 -10.56 7.16
C ARG A 47 -10.69 -11.33 8.28
N ILE A 48 -9.95 -11.61 9.36
CA ILE A 48 -10.51 -12.32 10.53
C ILE A 48 -11.33 -11.36 11.40
N ASN A 49 -10.79 -10.16 11.66
CA ASN A 49 -11.38 -9.13 12.49
C ASN A 49 -11.25 -7.74 11.86
N PRO A 50 -11.84 -7.48 10.69
CA PRO A 50 -11.64 -6.25 9.93
C PRO A 50 -12.00 -4.97 10.70
N GLN A 51 -12.96 -5.07 11.64
CA GLN A 51 -13.38 -3.95 12.49
C GLN A 51 -12.29 -3.48 13.47
N LEU A 52 -11.27 -4.30 13.74
CA LEU A 52 -10.14 -3.95 14.61
C LEU A 52 -8.97 -3.34 13.83
N VAL A 53 -9.00 -3.38 12.50
CA VAL A 53 -7.88 -2.99 11.63
C VAL A 53 -8.16 -1.67 10.92
N ASN A 54 -7.19 -0.77 10.93
CA ASN A 54 -7.20 0.45 10.14
C ASN A 54 -6.03 0.43 9.14
N THR A 55 -6.36 0.56 7.85
CA THR A 55 -5.38 0.61 6.75
C THR A 55 -5.43 1.94 5.99
N GLN A 56 -6.18 2.94 6.49
CA GLN A 56 -6.41 4.20 5.78
C GLN A 56 -5.65 5.38 6.36
N PHE A 57 -4.90 5.20 7.44
CA PHE A 57 -4.33 6.33 8.19
C PHE A 57 -3.27 7.10 7.40
N LEU A 58 -2.44 6.45 6.58
CA LEU A 58 -1.48 7.16 5.72
C LEU A 58 -2.18 7.92 4.59
N ARG A 59 -3.21 7.33 3.98
CA ARG A 59 -3.99 8.00 2.93
C ARG A 59 -4.70 9.24 3.46
N LYS A 60 -5.38 9.11 4.60
CA LYS A 60 -6.16 10.22 5.18
C LYS A 60 -5.29 11.34 5.71
N LEU A 61 -4.12 11.03 6.25
CA LEU A 61 -3.11 11.98 6.75
C LEU A 61 -3.75 13.27 7.29
N SER A 62 -4.50 13.14 8.40
CA SER A 62 -5.25 14.21 9.03
C SER A 62 -5.30 14.03 10.55
N ALA A 63 -5.75 15.06 11.27
CA ALA A 63 -6.07 14.99 12.69
C ALA A 63 -7.55 14.61 12.95
N ASP A 64 -8.27 14.16 11.91
CA ASP A 64 -9.67 13.75 12.07
C ASP A 64 -9.78 12.52 12.97
N PRO A 65 -10.86 12.42 13.76
CA PRO A 65 -11.07 11.32 14.68
C PRO A 65 -11.25 9.99 13.93
N LEU A 66 -10.75 8.92 14.52
CA LEU A 66 -11.02 7.56 14.05
C LEU A 66 -12.46 7.18 14.36
N SER A 67 -13.12 6.51 13.40
CA SER A 67 -14.46 5.94 13.65
C SER A 67 -14.42 4.90 14.78
N ASN A 68 -13.34 4.09 14.81
CA ASN A 68 -13.05 3.14 15.89
C ASN A 68 -11.64 3.44 16.41
N PRO A 69 -11.49 3.89 17.67
CA PRO A 69 -10.18 4.08 18.28
C PRO A 69 -9.36 2.78 18.31
N VAL A 70 -8.06 2.91 18.05
CA VAL A 70 -7.11 1.79 18.08
C VAL A 70 -6.22 1.96 19.30
N ASN A 71 -6.47 1.20 20.34
CA ASN A 71 -5.85 1.35 21.66
C ASN A 71 -5.95 2.82 22.15
N ASP A 72 -4.84 3.52 22.32
CA ASP A 72 -4.76 4.91 22.75
C ASP A 72 -4.86 5.95 21.59
N ALA A 73 -4.73 5.50 20.34
CA ALA A 73 -4.89 6.39 19.18
C ALA A 73 -6.35 6.74 18.94
N LYS A 74 -6.64 8.05 18.89
CA LYS A 74 -8.00 8.61 18.73
C LYS A 74 -8.25 9.21 17.35
N ASN A 75 -7.19 9.55 16.61
CA ASN A 75 -7.24 10.17 15.30
C ASN A 75 -6.19 9.56 14.37
N TYR A 76 -6.21 9.93 13.09
CA TYR A 76 -5.27 9.39 12.11
C TYR A 76 -3.83 9.83 12.38
N ALA A 77 -3.60 11.05 12.88
CA ALA A 77 -2.26 11.54 13.22
C ALA A 77 -1.63 10.72 14.34
N ASP A 78 -2.42 10.28 15.35
CA ASP A 78 -1.93 9.39 16.40
C ASP A 78 -1.43 8.06 15.82
N LEU A 79 -2.17 7.45 14.88
CA LEU A 79 -1.75 6.21 14.22
C LEU A 79 -0.46 6.40 13.42
N ILE A 80 -0.34 7.52 12.70
CA ILE A 80 0.88 7.84 11.93
C ILE A 80 2.07 8.03 12.88
N PHE A 81 1.87 8.74 13.99
CA PHE A 81 2.89 8.93 15.02
C PHE A 81 3.42 7.60 15.54
N HIS A 82 2.55 6.71 16.00
CA HIS A 82 2.94 5.39 16.51
C HIS A 82 3.63 4.54 15.43
N HIS A 83 3.14 4.60 14.19
CA HIS A 83 3.74 3.88 13.07
C HIS A 83 5.15 4.38 12.74
N LEU A 84 5.34 5.70 12.62
CA LEU A 84 6.67 6.30 12.36
C LEU A 84 7.65 6.05 13.51
N ARG A 85 7.19 6.12 14.75
CA ARG A 85 8.00 5.79 15.93
C ARG A 85 8.49 4.34 15.87
N ARG A 86 7.60 3.38 15.57
CA ARG A 86 7.98 1.97 15.39
C ARG A 86 8.94 1.76 14.22
N VAL A 87 8.72 2.45 13.10
CA VAL A 87 9.63 2.44 11.94
C VAL A 87 11.02 2.93 12.32
N LYS A 88 11.11 4.07 13.03
CA LYS A 88 12.37 4.61 13.54
C LYS A 88 13.10 3.61 14.46
N GLU A 89 12.40 3.05 15.45
CA GLU A 89 12.96 2.09 16.40
C GLU A 89 13.53 0.85 15.70
N LYS A 90 12.80 0.30 14.73
CA LYS A 90 13.22 -0.91 14.00
C LYS A 90 14.27 -0.66 12.91
N SER A 91 14.27 0.52 12.29
CA SER A 91 15.22 0.87 11.22
C SER A 91 16.51 1.53 11.71
N GLY A 92 16.45 2.17 12.88
CA GLY A 92 17.57 2.94 13.46
C GLY A 92 17.83 4.28 12.75
N ILE A 93 16.94 4.74 11.84
CA ILE A 93 17.07 6.05 11.21
C ILE A 93 16.64 7.15 12.18
N SER A 94 17.29 8.31 12.13
CA SER A 94 16.92 9.50 12.90
C SER A 94 16.65 10.72 12.03
N LYS A 95 17.07 10.68 10.77
CA LYS A 95 16.85 11.70 9.76
C LYS A 95 16.46 11.03 8.46
N CYS A 96 15.56 11.65 7.68
CA CYS A 96 15.16 11.09 6.40
C CYS A 96 14.84 12.14 5.34
N VAL A 97 14.92 11.71 4.09
CA VAL A 97 14.20 12.31 2.97
C VAL A 97 12.96 11.47 2.76
N MET A 98 11.78 12.09 2.75
CA MET A 98 10.53 11.39 2.44
C MET A 98 10.20 11.55 0.97
N VAL A 99 10.05 10.43 0.27
CA VAL A 99 9.58 10.38 -1.11
C VAL A 99 8.07 10.20 -1.06
N VAL A 100 7.34 11.16 -1.61
CA VAL A 100 5.87 11.23 -1.49
C VAL A 100 5.23 11.34 -2.86
N SER A 101 3.97 10.91 -2.97
CA SER A 101 3.17 11.10 -4.16
C SER A 101 2.71 12.55 -4.32
N GLU A 102 2.52 13.01 -5.56
CA GLU A 102 2.09 14.38 -5.90
C GLU A 102 0.72 14.75 -5.33
N HIS A 103 -0.12 13.77 -5.00
CA HIS A 103 -1.47 14.05 -4.51
C HIS A 103 -1.53 14.62 -3.09
N TYR A 104 -0.45 14.54 -2.30
CA TYR A 104 -0.41 15.12 -0.97
C TYR A 104 -0.30 16.65 -1.03
N THR A 105 -1.19 17.33 -0.32
CA THR A 105 -1.19 18.78 -0.21
C THR A 105 -0.07 19.29 0.71
N ASP A 106 0.34 20.55 0.55
CA ASP A 106 1.31 21.19 1.45
C ASP A 106 0.88 21.13 2.92
N GLN A 107 -0.43 21.24 3.20
CA GLN A 107 -0.97 21.13 4.54
C GLN A 107 -0.76 19.72 5.11
N GLN A 108 -0.98 18.68 4.32
CA GLN A 108 -0.74 17.29 4.72
C GLN A 108 0.75 17.03 4.93
N LEU A 109 1.62 17.53 4.05
CA LEU A 109 3.07 17.41 4.21
C LEU A 109 3.57 18.14 5.45
N GLY A 110 3.02 19.33 5.75
CA GLY A 110 3.31 20.06 6.98
C GLY A 110 2.88 19.29 8.24
N LEU A 111 1.71 18.67 8.21
CA LEU A 111 1.24 17.78 9.30
C LEU A 111 2.16 16.57 9.45
N LEU A 112 2.53 15.91 8.34
CA LEU A 112 3.43 14.76 8.35
C LEU A 112 4.80 15.11 8.94
N ALA A 113 5.37 16.28 8.59
CA ALA A 113 6.62 16.76 9.16
C ALA A 113 6.52 16.93 10.68
N GLY A 114 5.44 17.55 11.17
CA GLY A 114 5.21 17.73 12.62
C GLY A 114 5.03 16.40 13.36
N ILE A 115 4.31 15.44 12.77
CA ILE A 115 4.15 14.09 13.34
C ILE A 115 5.50 13.36 13.39
N ALA A 116 6.29 13.45 12.32
CA ALA A 116 7.61 12.83 12.27
C ALA A 116 8.57 13.42 13.32
N GLU A 117 8.57 14.76 13.49
CA GLU A 117 9.33 15.45 14.53
C GLU A 117 8.92 14.98 15.93
N ALA A 118 7.60 14.86 16.18
CA ALA A 118 7.08 14.33 17.46
C ALA A 118 7.51 12.87 17.71
N ALA A 119 7.75 12.08 16.64
CA ALA A 119 8.30 10.73 16.71
C ALA A 119 9.84 10.71 16.76
N ASP A 120 10.50 11.86 16.98
CA ASP A 120 11.95 12.08 16.93
C ASP A 120 12.60 11.65 15.59
N LEU A 121 11.91 11.81 14.49
CA LEU A 121 12.37 11.54 13.13
C LEU A 121 12.45 12.85 12.36
N GLU A 122 13.66 13.37 12.15
CA GLU A 122 13.90 14.62 11.44
C GLU A 122 13.69 14.44 9.93
N VAL A 123 12.69 15.13 9.34
CA VAL A 123 12.45 15.16 7.90
C VAL A 123 13.29 16.28 7.28
N LEU A 124 14.32 15.91 6.51
CA LEU A 124 15.22 16.86 5.85
C LEU A 124 14.57 17.52 4.65
N SER A 125 13.78 16.77 3.88
CA SER A 125 13.01 17.26 2.74
C SER A 125 11.95 16.26 2.31
N PHE A 126 10.94 16.74 1.57
CA PHE A 126 10.05 15.92 0.76
C PHE A 126 10.53 15.91 -0.69
N PHE A 127 10.41 14.77 -1.34
CA PHE A 127 10.77 14.57 -2.74
C PHE A 127 9.62 13.87 -3.47
N ASN A 128 9.24 14.41 -4.62
CA ASN A 128 8.17 13.84 -5.43
C ASN A 128 8.60 12.52 -6.08
N ASN A 129 7.83 11.44 -5.87
CA ASN A 129 8.15 10.12 -6.40
C ASN A 129 8.18 10.06 -7.93
N ALA A 130 7.35 10.86 -8.64
CA ALA A 130 7.34 10.92 -10.10
C ALA A 130 8.65 11.44 -10.70
N LEU A 131 9.45 12.19 -9.92
CA LEU A 131 10.73 12.74 -10.35
C LEU A 131 11.92 11.78 -10.12
N ARG A 132 11.70 10.62 -9.48
CA ARG A 132 12.77 9.61 -9.22
C ARG A 132 13.33 8.98 -10.48
N VAL A 133 12.58 8.98 -11.57
CA VAL A 133 12.99 8.40 -12.86
C VAL A 133 14.26 9.08 -13.40
N GLY A 134 14.55 10.29 -12.92
CA GLY A 134 15.79 10.99 -13.11
C GLY A 134 15.98 11.57 -14.52
N PRO A 135 17.05 12.36 -14.73
CA PRO A 135 17.27 13.19 -15.92
C PRO A 135 17.65 12.39 -17.19
N LYS A 136 17.64 11.06 -17.16
CA LYS A 136 17.84 10.21 -18.35
C LYS A 136 16.62 10.25 -19.28
N GLN A 137 15.46 10.65 -18.78
CA GLN A 137 14.24 10.79 -19.56
C GLN A 137 14.27 12.14 -20.28
N SER A 138 14.40 12.11 -21.60
CA SER A 138 14.40 13.31 -22.45
C SER A 138 13.02 13.67 -23.02
N MET A 139 12.00 12.87 -22.68
CA MET A 139 10.63 12.99 -23.17
C MET A 139 9.67 13.25 -22.03
N ASP A 140 8.56 13.89 -22.31
CA ASP A 140 7.42 14.00 -21.42
C ASP A 140 6.82 12.59 -21.18
N PHE A 141 6.36 12.30 -19.97
CA PHE A 141 5.80 10.99 -19.61
C PHE A 141 4.74 11.10 -18.52
N GLU A 142 3.92 10.06 -18.42
CA GLU A 142 3.01 9.85 -17.31
C GLU A 142 3.62 8.87 -16.31
N PHE A 143 3.59 9.24 -15.04
CA PHE A 143 4.02 8.40 -13.94
C PHE A 143 2.78 7.85 -13.21
N LEU A 144 2.69 6.53 -13.10
CA LEU A 144 1.64 5.85 -12.35
C LEU A 144 2.18 5.41 -10.99
N ASP A 145 1.59 5.94 -9.93
CA ASP A 145 1.81 5.54 -8.54
C ASP A 145 0.60 4.74 -8.05
N ILE A 146 0.82 3.53 -7.56
CA ILE A 146 -0.25 2.65 -7.09
C ILE A 146 -0.18 2.58 -5.58
N GLY A 147 -1.17 3.18 -4.93
CA GLY A 147 -1.38 3.09 -3.51
C GLY A 147 -2.26 1.89 -3.13
N LEU A 148 -2.69 1.84 -1.86
CA LEU A 148 -3.53 0.76 -1.34
C LEU A 148 -4.92 0.76 -1.98
N SER A 149 -5.61 1.90 -1.95
CA SER A 149 -7.03 2.01 -2.36
C SER A 149 -7.25 2.85 -3.61
N HIS A 150 -6.23 3.52 -4.10
CA HIS A 150 -6.27 4.36 -5.30
C HIS A 150 -4.95 4.27 -6.06
N ALA A 151 -4.96 4.72 -7.29
CA ALA A 151 -3.73 5.04 -8.01
C ALA A 151 -3.70 6.54 -8.31
N CYS A 152 -2.53 7.08 -8.56
CA CYS A 152 -2.34 8.47 -8.96
C CYS A 152 -1.53 8.50 -10.25
N THR A 153 -1.99 9.21 -11.27
CA THR A 153 -1.19 9.52 -12.45
C THR A 153 -0.66 10.94 -12.34
N THR A 154 0.64 11.10 -12.60
CA THR A 154 1.31 12.40 -12.56
C THR A 154 1.95 12.67 -13.90
N SER A 155 1.54 13.77 -14.57
CA SER A 155 2.16 14.21 -15.80
C SER A 155 3.50 14.88 -15.52
N VAL A 156 4.57 14.41 -16.17
CA VAL A 156 5.93 14.92 -16.00
C VAL A 156 6.43 15.46 -17.34
N VAL A 157 6.84 16.73 -17.32
CA VAL A 157 7.38 17.43 -18.47
C VAL A 157 8.89 17.58 -18.33
N SER A 158 9.61 17.24 -19.42
CA SER A 158 11.07 17.33 -19.50
C SER A 158 11.49 18.52 -20.36
N ARG A 159 12.09 19.55 -19.75
CA ARG A 159 12.62 20.73 -20.45
C ARG A 159 14.05 20.99 -19.97
N GLU A 160 14.98 21.13 -20.89
CA GLU A 160 16.39 21.49 -20.58
C GLU A 160 17.03 20.62 -19.48
N ARG A 161 16.75 19.31 -19.50
CA ARG A 161 17.20 18.33 -18.47
C ARG A 161 16.59 18.55 -17.08
N LYS A 162 15.53 19.34 -16.96
CA LYS A 162 14.77 19.54 -15.74
C LYS A 162 13.42 18.85 -15.89
N LEU A 163 13.06 18.02 -14.92
CA LEU A 163 11.74 17.41 -14.81
C LEU A 163 10.86 18.29 -13.92
N THR A 164 9.59 18.46 -14.33
CA THR A 164 8.59 19.21 -13.58
C THR A 164 7.25 18.50 -13.69
N THR A 165 6.56 18.36 -12.58
CA THR A 165 5.18 17.86 -12.56
C THR A 165 4.22 18.97 -12.97
N THR A 166 3.16 18.63 -13.69
CA THR A 166 2.19 19.61 -14.23
C THR A 166 0.76 19.29 -13.86
N ASP A 167 0.40 18.03 -13.71
CA ASP A 167 -0.95 17.58 -13.35
C ASP A 167 -0.87 16.29 -12.55
N CYS A 168 -1.83 16.08 -11.63
CA CYS A 168 -1.97 14.86 -10.85
C CYS A 168 -3.44 14.48 -10.76
N GLN A 169 -3.77 13.25 -11.18
CA GLN A 169 -5.13 12.74 -11.15
C GLN A 169 -5.20 11.50 -10.25
N ILE A 170 -6.15 11.51 -9.33
CA ILE A 170 -6.43 10.37 -8.45
C ILE A 170 -7.46 9.46 -9.13
N LEU A 171 -7.14 8.19 -9.20
CA LEU A 171 -7.96 7.12 -9.78
C LEU A 171 -8.50 6.25 -8.64
N GLU A 172 -9.67 6.59 -8.15
CA GLU A 172 -10.32 5.85 -7.07
C GLU A 172 -10.67 4.42 -7.50
N GLY A 173 -10.54 3.47 -6.56
CA GLY A 173 -10.84 2.07 -6.84
C GLY A 173 -9.84 1.35 -7.74
N SER A 174 -8.67 1.96 -7.99
CA SER A 174 -7.58 1.40 -8.81
C SER A 174 -6.32 1.13 -7.97
N GLY A 175 -6.48 0.91 -6.67
CA GLY A 175 -5.38 0.59 -5.78
C GLY A 175 -5.05 -0.90 -5.73
N PHE A 176 -3.96 -1.20 -5.00
CA PHE A 176 -3.45 -2.55 -4.83
C PHE A 176 -4.47 -3.48 -4.14
N LEU A 177 -5.22 -2.95 -3.16
CA LEU A 177 -6.29 -3.70 -2.48
C LEU A 177 -7.39 -4.12 -3.46
N ASN A 178 -7.76 -3.24 -4.40
CA ASN A 178 -8.79 -3.56 -5.40
C ASN A 178 -8.35 -4.69 -6.34
N LEU A 179 -7.05 -4.78 -6.62
CA LEU A 179 -6.49 -5.90 -7.39
C LEU A 179 -6.52 -7.20 -6.58
N ILE A 180 -6.09 -7.16 -5.30
CA ILE A 180 -6.16 -8.32 -4.40
C ILE A 180 -7.60 -8.83 -4.28
N GLU A 181 -8.55 -7.94 -4.03
CA GLU A 181 -9.97 -8.30 -3.91
C GLU A 181 -10.53 -8.91 -5.20
N GLY A 182 -10.19 -8.35 -6.35
CA GLY A 182 -10.59 -8.94 -7.62
C GLY A 182 -10.08 -10.36 -7.82
N LEU A 183 -8.81 -10.64 -7.47
CA LEU A 183 -8.23 -11.98 -7.52
C LEU A 183 -8.87 -12.91 -6.47
N LEU A 184 -9.15 -12.38 -5.28
CA LEU A 184 -9.78 -13.14 -4.21
C LEU A 184 -11.18 -13.63 -4.62
N TYR A 185 -12.00 -12.76 -5.22
CA TYR A 185 -13.30 -13.14 -5.76
C TYR A 185 -13.19 -14.17 -6.90
N LEU A 186 -12.27 -13.98 -7.84
CA LEU A 186 -12.04 -14.93 -8.93
C LEU A 186 -11.67 -16.33 -8.41
N VAL A 187 -10.83 -16.40 -7.40
CA VAL A 187 -10.41 -17.66 -6.76
C VAL A 187 -11.55 -18.28 -5.96
N ALA A 188 -12.29 -17.47 -5.21
CA ALA A 188 -13.43 -17.92 -4.45
C ALA A 188 -14.52 -18.53 -5.33
N GLU A 189 -14.84 -17.88 -6.47
CA GLU A 189 -15.76 -18.43 -7.46
C GLU A 189 -15.29 -19.78 -7.99
N THR A 190 -14.01 -19.92 -8.28
CA THR A 190 -13.42 -21.20 -8.76
C THR A 190 -13.56 -22.31 -7.71
N PHE A 191 -13.33 -22.04 -6.41
CA PHE A 191 -13.54 -23.02 -5.34
C PHE A 191 -15.03 -23.38 -5.17
N LEU A 192 -15.90 -22.37 -5.25
CA LEU A 192 -17.34 -22.59 -5.13
C LEU A 192 -17.89 -23.46 -6.27
N GLU A 193 -17.48 -23.20 -7.51
CA GLU A 193 -17.94 -23.96 -8.68
C GLU A 193 -17.41 -25.40 -8.69
N ARG A 194 -16.12 -25.58 -8.45
CA ARG A 194 -15.46 -26.88 -8.56
C ARG A 194 -15.69 -27.76 -7.33
N ASP A 195 -15.51 -27.18 -6.15
CA ASP A 195 -15.42 -27.91 -4.90
C ASP A 195 -16.66 -27.71 -3.99
N ARG A 196 -17.59 -26.81 -4.39
CA ARG A 196 -18.78 -26.44 -3.59
C ARG A 196 -18.38 -25.84 -2.22
N PHE A 197 -17.21 -25.26 -2.12
CA PHE A 197 -16.69 -24.67 -0.90
C PHE A 197 -16.60 -23.14 -1.04
N ASP A 198 -17.29 -22.43 -0.15
CA ASP A 198 -17.25 -20.95 -0.09
C ASP A 198 -16.12 -20.51 0.85
N VAL A 199 -14.99 -20.10 0.25
CA VAL A 199 -13.80 -19.65 0.99
C VAL A 199 -14.00 -18.29 1.67
N LEU A 200 -15.00 -17.50 1.26
CA LEU A 200 -15.29 -16.18 1.84
C LEU A 200 -16.29 -16.27 3.02
N ALA A 201 -16.89 -17.42 3.24
CA ALA A 201 -17.80 -17.62 4.38
C ALA A 201 -17.08 -17.60 5.74
N ASN A 202 -15.74 -17.74 5.75
CA ASN A 202 -14.92 -17.75 6.95
C ASN A 202 -13.70 -16.84 6.80
N GLY A 203 -13.58 -15.88 7.73
CA GLY A 203 -12.47 -14.93 7.73
C GLY A 203 -11.06 -15.57 7.79
N ALA A 204 -10.92 -16.77 8.39
CA ALA A 204 -9.63 -17.47 8.42
C ALA A 204 -9.22 -18.00 7.03
N THR A 205 -10.15 -18.55 6.26
CA THR A 205 -9.91 -19.03 4.90
C THR A 205 -9.70 -17.86 3.93
N GLU A 206 -10.49 -16.79 4.09
CA GLU A 206 -10.29 -15.53 3.35
C GLU A 206 -8.91 -14.92 3.63
N GLN A 207 -8.47 -14.91 4.90
CA GLN A 207 -7.14 -14.39 5.28
C GLN A 207 -6.00 -15.21 4.67
N GLN A 208 -6.14 -16.54 4.60
CA GLN A 208 -5.15 -17.40 3.94
C GLN A 208 -4.97 -17.00 2.46
N LEU A 209 -6.07 -16.82 1.75
CA LEU A 209 -6.02 -16.39 0.34
C LEU A 209 -5.48 -14.96 0.19
N PHE A 210 -5.93 -14.03 1.02
CA PHE A 210 -5.45 -12.66 1.01
C PHE A 210 -3.94 -12.59 1.14
N ASN A 211 -3.36 -13.31 2.11
CA ASN A 211 -1.93 -13.32 2.33
C ASN A 211 -1.17 -13.89 1.12
N GLN A 212 -1.62 -15.03 0.59
CA GLN A 212 -0.98 -15.67 -0.55
C GLN A 212 -1.05 -14.79 -1.82
N ILE A 213 -2.21 -14.19 -2.11
CA ILE A 213 -2.37 -13.30 -3.26
C ILE A 213 -1.45 -12.10 -3.13
N ARG A 214 -1.41 -11.44 -1.95
CA ARG A 214 -0.53 -10.32 -1.66
C ARG A 214 0.93 -10.68 -1.92
N GLU A 215 1.42 -11.75 -1.29
CA GLU A 215 2.79 -12.22 -1.43
C GLU A 215 3.17 -12.53 -2.88
N ARG A 216 2.26 -13.14 -3.65
CA ARG A 216 2.50 -13.45 -5.06
C ARG A 216 2.54 -12.21 -5.94
N LEU A 217 1.69 -11.22 -5.69
CA LEU A 217 1.71 -9.95 -6.41
C LEU A 217 2.99 -9.16 -6.11
N GLU A 218 3.46 -9.17 -4.86
CA GLU A 218 4.68 -8.48 -4.45
C GLU A 218 5.96 -9.15 -4.96
N ALA A 219 5.94 -10.46 -5.17
CA ALA A 219 7.10 -11.24 -5.62
C ALA A 219 7.49 -11.06 -7.10
N SER A 220 6.85 -10.13 -7.83
CA SER A 220 7.13 -9.81 -9.25
C SER A 220 7.15 -11.01 -10.21
N GLN A 221 6.13 -11.14 -11.02
CA GLN A 221 5.96 -12.07 -12.17
C GLN A 221 5.49 -13.50 -11.87
N PRO A 222 4.26 -13.71 -11.44
CA PRO A 222 3.71 -15.05 -11.54
C PRO A 222 3.24 -15.32 -12.98
N ASP A 223 3.83 -16.29 -13.65
CA ASP A 223 3.22 -16.89 -14.85
C ASP A 223 1.91 -17.60 -14.50
N TYR A 224 1.80 -18.03 -13.25
CA TYR A 224 0.58 -18.54 -12.62
C TYR A 224 0.65 -18.33 -11.10
N MET A 225 -0.52 -18.17 -10.49
CA MET A 225 -0.65 -18.17 -9.02
C MET A 225 -1.22 -19.51 -8.59
N SER A 226 -0.50 -20.25 -7.77
CA SER A 226 -1.01 -21.41 -7.09
C SER A 226 -1.43 -21.02 -5.68
N LEU A 227 -2.72 -21.15 -5.37
CA LEU A 227 -3.36 -20.72 -4.15
C LEU A 227 -4.05 -21.89 -3.48
N SER A 228 -3.87 -22.06 -2.18
CA SER A 228 -4.42 -23.16 -1.41
C SER A 228 -5.16 -22.67 -0.17
N VAL A 229 -6.20 -23.39 0.19
CA VAL A 229 -6.99 -23.13 1.42
C VAL A 229 -7.10 -24.42 2.20
N THR A 230 -6.89 -24.33 3.50
CA THR A 230 -7.06 -25.45 4.43
C THR A 230 -7.93 -25.01 5.59
N SER A 231 -8.95 -25.79 5.90
CA SER A 231 -9.79 -25.71 7.09
C SER A 231 -10.00 -27.11 7.66
N ASP A 232 -10.75 -27.24 8.76
CA ASP A 232 -11.01 -28.53 9.40
C ASP A 232 -11.69 -29.52 8.44
N ASP A 233 -12.58 -29.03 7.57
CA ASP A 233 -13.41 -29.85 6.67
C ASP A 233 -12.99 -29.75 5.19
N PHE A 234 -11.96 -28.95 4.84
CA PHE A 234 -11.62 -28.72 3.46
C PHE A 234 -10.12 -28.48 3.27
N ASN A 235 -9.58 -29.08 2.19
CA ASN A 235 -8.24 -28.81 1.70
C ASN A 235 -8.29 -28.77 0.17
N GLY A 236 -8.09 -27.57 -0.40
CA GLY A 236 -8.20 -27.35 -1.82
C GLY A 236 -7.09 -26.46 -2.36
N ARG A 237 -6.85 -26.57 -3.68
CA ARG A 237 -5.86 -25.77 -4.42
C ARG A 237 -6.41 -25.34 -5.76
N VAL A 238 -6.18 -24.07 -6.10
CA VAL A 238 -6.56 -23.48 -7.38
C VAL A 238 -5.33 -22.85 -8.03
N GLU A 239 -5.27 -22.92 -9.35
CA GLU A 239 -4.26 -22.24 -10.17
C GLU A 239 -4.93 -21.16 -11.02
N VAL A 240 -4.40 -19.94 -10.95
CA VAL A 240 -4.83 -18.80 -11.76
C VAL A 240 -3.74 -18.48 -12.76
N GLY A 241 -4.03 -18.68 -14.04
CA GLY A 241 -3.08 -18.39 -15.11
C GLY A 241 -2.89 -16.88 -15.35
N ARG A 242 -1.73 -16.55 -15.91
CA ARG A 242 -1.31 -15.18 -16.22
C ARG A 242 -2.36 -14.37 -17.01
N GLU A 243 -3.02 -15.00 -17.96
CA GLU A 243 -4.04 -14.33 -18.79
C GLU A 243 -5.21 -13.77 -17.98
N LYS A 244 -5.70 -14.55 -16.98
CA LYS A 244 -6.76 -14.10 -16.09
C LYS A 244 -6.32 -12.96 -15.18
N ILE A 245 -5.08 -13.02 -14.69
CA ILE A 245 -4.48 -11.95 -13.89
C ILE A 245 -4.35 -10.68 -14.72
N GLN A 246 -3.82 -10.79 -15.95
CA GLN A 246 -3.66 -9.65 -16.85
C GLN A 246 -5.01 -9.04 -17.25
N GLU A 247 -6.03 -9.86 -17.48
CA GLU A 247 -7.37 -9.37 -17.79
C GLU A 247 -7.97 -8.59 -16.62
N LEU A 248 -7.82 -9.08 -15.40
CA LEU A 248 -8.27 -8.38 -14.20
C LEU A 248 -7.53 -7.04 -14.02
N VAL A 249 -6.20 -7.03 -14.17
CA VAL A 249 -5.39 -5.79 -14.14
C VAL A 249 -5.87 -4.83 -15.19
N ARG A 250 -6.08 -5.30 -16.42
CA ARG A 250 -6.55 -4.49 -17.53
C ARG A 250 -7.93 -3.85 -17.22
N GLN A 251 -8.86 -4.63 -16.69
CA GLN A 251 -10.18 -4.12 -16.28
C GLN A 251 -10.11 -3.06 -15.18
N LYS A 252 -9.23 -3.22 -14.21
CA LYS A 252 -9.07 -2.27 -13.09
C LYS A 252 -8.40 -0.96 -13.52
N PHE A 253 -7.49 -1.03 -14.51
CA PHE A 253 -6.71 0.13 -14.97
C PHE A 253 -7.11 0.64 -16.35
N ILE A 254 -8.14 0.10 -17.00
CA ILE A 254 -8.60 0.54 -18.32
C ILE A 254 -9.09 2.00 -18.30
N ALA A 255 -9.65 2.44 -17.18
CA ALA A 255 -10.08 3.83 -16.99
C ALA A 255 -8.89 4.81 -17.09
N VAL A 256 -7.70 4.40 -16.65
CA VAL A 256 -6.45 5.16 -16.74
C VAL A 256 -6.10 5.45 -18.19
N SER A 257 -6.26 4.44 -19.05
CA SER A 257 -5.93 4.50 -20.48
C SER A 257 -6.86 5.44 -21.28
N TYR A 258 -8.14 5.54 -20.90
CA TYR A 258 -9.12 6.36 -21.64
C TYR A 258 -9.12 7.85 -21.26
N THR A 259 -8.65 8.20 -20.06
CA THR A 259 -8.60 9.60 -19.62
C THR A 259 -7.41 10.38 -20.22
N HIS A 260 -6.37 9.69 -20.67
CA HIS A 260 -5.13 10.28 -21.18
C HIS A 260 -5.00 10.29 -22.72
N LEU A 261 -6.02 9.81 -23.46
CA LEU A 261 -6.04 9.80 -24.93
C LEU A 261 -6.88 10.95 -25.55
N ARG A 262 -7.18 11.99 -24.79
CA ARG A 262 -7.87 13.20 -25.30
C ARG A 262 -7.00 14.42 -25.30
#